data_a5ccf3d5a17824fe16c2a7304253c698
#
_entry.id   a5ccf3d5a17824fe16c2a7304253c698
#
_cell.length_a   1.000
_cell.length_b   1.000
_cell.length_c   1.000
_cell.angle_alpha   90.00
_cell.angle_beta   90.00
_cell.angle_gamma   90.00
#
_symmetry.space_group_name_H-M   'P 1'
#
loop_
_entity.id
_entity.type
_entity.pdbx_description
1 polymer ?
#
loop_
_entity_poly.entity_id
_entity_poly.type
_entity_poly.pdbx_seq_one_letter_code
_entity_poly.pdbx_strand_id
1 'polypeptide(L)' 'MPNKEIRLAIGARGFKYWQVADALGISESVFSRKLRKELPDDEKQAILAVIKAMQEGK' A
#
# COMPACT_ATOMS: atom_id res chain seq x y z
N MET A 1 5.95 -5.67 13.10
CA MET A 1 5.72 -5.85 11.66
C MET A 1 5.88 -4.51 10.98
N PRO A 2 6.82 -4.39 10.04
CA PRO A 2 7.02 -3.10 9.37
C PRO A 2 5.78 -2.68 8.58
N ASN A 3 5.56 -1.37 8.53
CA ASN A 3 4.47 -0.77 7.73
C ASN A 3 3.09 -1.28 8.15
N LYS A 4 2.90 -1.44 9.44
CA LYS A 4 1.66 -1.98 9.99
C LYS A 4 0.44 -1.18 9.51
N GLU A 5 0.54 0.13 9.48
CA GLU A 5 -0.57 0.98 9.05
C GLU A 5 -0.99 0.68 7.62
N ILE A 6 0.00 0.48 6.74
CA ILE A 6 -0.27 0.16 5.34
C ILE A 6 -0.94 -1.19 5.23
N ARG A 7 -0.42 -2.19 5.94
CA ARG A 7 -0.98 -3.53 5.90
C ARG A 7 -2.40 -3.56 6.43
N LEU A 8 -2.65 -2.83 7.51
CA LEU A 8 -4.00 -2.74 8.08
C LEU A 8 -4.95 -2.02 7.12
N ALA A 9 -4.51 -0.96 6.46
CA ALA A 9 -5.35 -0.22 5.53
C ALA A 9 -5.75 -1.10 4.34
N ILE A 10 -4.82 -1.87 3.80
CA ILE A 10 -5.11 -2.77 2.69
C ILE A 10 -6.14 -3.82 3.11
N GLY A 11 -5.92 -4.46 4.26
CA GLY A 11 -6.80 -5.49 4.75
C GLY A 11 -8.18 -4.98 5.11
N ALA A 12 -8.24 -3.82 5.77
CA ALA A 12 -9.52 -3.25 6.21
C ALA A 12 -10.42 -2.88 5.03
N ARG A 13 -9.84 -2.57 3.89
CA ARG A 13 -10.61 -2.18 2.71
C ARG A 13 -10.82 -3.35 1.74
N GLY A 14 -10.30 -4.52 2.06
CA GLY A 14 -10.48 -5.72 1.25
C GLY A 14 -9.69 -5.73 -0.04
N PHE A 15 -8.65 -4.93 -0.13
CA PHE A 15 -7.79 -4.92 -1.31
C PHE A 15 -6.75 -6.03 -1.24
N LYS A 16 -6.25 -6.40 -2.40
CA LYS A 16 -5.10 -7.30 -2.51
C LYS A 16 -3.84 -6.48 -2.71
N TYR A 17 -2.71 -7.03 -2.31
CA TYR A 17 -1.43 -6.33 -2.44
C TYR A 17 -1.13 -5.99 -3.89
N TRP A 18 -1.44 -6.89 -4.83
CA TRP A 18 -1.19 -6.62 -6.24
C TRP A 18 -2.01 -5.45 -6.77
N GLN A 19 -3.22 -5.24 -6.21
CA GLN A 19 -4.05 -4.11 -6.61
C GLN A 19 -3.42 -2.78 -6.22
N VAL A 20 -2.88 -2.72 -5.02
CA VAL A 20 -2.19 -1.51 -4.55
C VAL A 20 -0.91 -1.29 -5.33
N ALA A 21 -0.15 -2.35 -5.59
CA ALA A 21 1.07 -2.24 -6.39
C ALA A 21 0.78 -1.72 -7.79
N ASP A 22 -0.28 -2.23 -8.40
CA ASP A 22 -0.69 -1.79 -9.73
C ASP A 22 -1.04 -0.30 -9.74
N ALA A 23 -1.77 0.15 -8.73
CA ALA A 23 -2.12 1.56 -8.59
C ALA A 23 -0.89 2.44 -8.40
N LEU A 24 0.16 1.89 -7.79
CA LEU A 24 1.43 2.58 -7.60
C LEU A 24 2.33 2.51 -8.82
N GLY A 25 1.98 1.70 -9.82
CA GLY A 25 2.79 1.55 -11.02
C GLY A 25 4.00 0.66 -10.84
N ILE A 26 3.96 -0.25 -9.87
CA ILE A 26 5.06 -1.18 -9.61
C ILE A 26 4.51 -2.61 -9.55
N SER A 27 5.41 -3.59 -9.62
CA SER A 27 5.01 -4.99 -9.50
C SER A 27 4.73 -5.35 -8.06
N GLU A 28 3.94 -6.41 -7.87
CA GLU A 28 3.66 -6.91 -6.52
C GLU A 28 4.95 -7.32 -5.81
N SER A 29 5.89 -7.91 -6.54
CA SER A 29 7.17 -8.32 -5.96
C SER A 29 7.94 -7.12 -5.41
N VAL A 30 7.95 -6.02 -6.16
CA VAL A 30 8.63 -4.79 -5.72
C VAL A 30 7.92 -4.21 -4.50
N PHE A 31 6.60 -4.17 -4.54
CA PHE A 31 5.82 -3.65 -3.43
C PHE A 31 6.05 -4.47 -2.16
N SER A 32 6.00 -5.80 -2.29
CA SER A 32 6.23 -6.69 -1.17
C SER A 32 7.62 -6.48 -0.56
N ARG A 33 8.62 -6.30 -1.41
CA ARG A 33 9.98 -6.05 -0.96
C ARG A 33 10.08 -4.73 -0.20
N LYS A 34 9.42 -3.69 -0.69
CA LYS A 34 9.38 -2.39 -0.01
C LYS A 34 8.79 -2.51 1.39
N LEU A 35 7.77 -3.33 1.55
CA LEU A 35 7.08 -3.47 2.82
C LEU A 35 7.86 -4.27 3.86
N ARG A 36 8.97 -4.88 3.49
CA ARG A 36 9.78 -5.63 4.44
C ARG A 36 10.52 -4.73 5.41
N LYS A 37 10.76 -3.49 5.03
CA LYS A 37 11.42 -2.50 5.88
C LYS A 37 10.46 -1.35 6.13
N GLU A 38 10.58 -0.78 7.32
CA GLU A 38 9.75 0.38 7.67
C GLU A 38 10.05 1.52 6.70
N LEU A 39 9.02 2.02 6.04
CA LEU A 39 9.18 3.09 5.06
C LEU A 39 9.21 4.45 5.74
N PRO A 40 9.88 5.45 5.12
CA PRO A 40 9.79 6.82 5.61
C PRO A 40 8.35 7.33 5.60
N ASP A 41 8.07 8.30 6.45
CA ASP A 41 6.72 8.83 6.60
C ASP A 41 6.14 9.35 5.30
N ASP A 42 6.92 10.08 4.50
CA ASP A 42 6.43 10.63 3.24
C ASP A 42 6.00 9.51 2.28
N GLU A 43 6.76 8.43 2.24
CA GLU A 43 6.42 7.30 1.38
C GLU A 43 5.19 6.56 1.91
N LYS A 44 5.10 6.39 3.24
CA LYS A 44 3.91 5.79 3.84
C LYS A 44 2.66 6.60 3.51
N GLN A 45 2.74 7.91 3.65
CA GLN A 45 1.58 8.77 3.39
C GLN A 45 1.16 8.70 1.92
N ALA A 46 2.12 8.62 1.02
CA ALA A 46 1.82 8.49 -0.40
C ALA A 46 1.06 7.20 -0.69
N ILE A 47 1.50 6.10 -0.09
CA ILE A 47 0.84 4.80 -0.29
C ILE A 47 -0.56 4.81 0.34
N LEU A 48 -0.70 5.37 1.53
CA LEU A 48 -2.00 5.46 2.18
C LEU A 48 -2.97 6.32 1.38
N ALA A 49 -2.47 7.39 0.77
CA ALA A 49 -3.29 8.24 -0.09
C ALA A 49 -3.78 7.49 -1.33
N VAL A 50 -2.92 6.63 -1.90
CA VAL A 50 -3.31 5.80 -3.05
C VAL A 50 -4.40 4.81 -2.64
N ILE A 51 -4.25 4.17 -1.48
CA ILE A 51 -5.26 3.23 -0.99
C ILE A 51 -6.60 3.93 -0.80
N LYS A 52 -6.57 5.12 -0.23
CA LYS A 52 -7.79 5.91 -0.02
C LYS A 52 -8.44 6.27 -1.36
N ALA A 53 -7.64 6.69 -2.33
CA ALA A 53 -8.14 7.04 -3.65
C ALA A 53 -8.77 5.83 -4.35
N MET A 54 -8.19 4.65 -4.18
CA MET A 54 -8.73 3.42 -4.74
C MET A 54 -10.13 3.14 -4.17
N GLN A 55 -10.29 3.36 -2.88
CA GLN A 55 -11.59 3.16 -2.23
C GLN A 55 -12.62 4.15 -2.75
N GLU A 56 -12.22 5.39 -2.88
CA GLU A 56 -13.13 6.46 -3.33
C GLU A 56 -13.46 6.35 -4.81
N GLY A 57 -12.59 5.72 -5.58
CA GLY A 57 -12.78 5.56 -7.01
C GLY A 57 -13.82 4.55 -7.41
N LYS A 58 -14.42 3.89 -6.45
CA LYS A 58 -15.53 2.99 -6.74
C LYS A 58 -16.85 3.78 -6.81
#